data_c2c70648585f5ea6d6ff3a7323261430
#
_entry.id   c2c70648585f5ea6d6ff3a7323261430
#
_cell.length_a   1.000
_cell.length_b   1.000
_cell.length_c   1.000
_cell.angle_alpha   90.00
_cell.angle_beta   90.00
_cell.angle_gamma   90.00
#
_symmetry.space_group_name_H-M   'P 1'
#
loop_
_entity.id
_entity.type
_entity.pdbx_description
1 polymer ?
#
loop_
_entity_poly.entity_id
_entity_poly.type
_entity_poly.pdbx_seq_one_letter_code
_entity_poly.pdbx_strand_id
1 'polypeptide(L)'
;IDAARERNVPIRIGINGGSLEKDLLEKYGCTPEAIVESALREVSVFEKYGFDQVKISVKSSSVEKTVAAYKLLSEKVDFPLHVGVTEAGTVLKGSIKSALGIGLILAEGIGDTIRVSLTGDPVNEVIVAKEILKNLNLREEGIEIISCPTCGRTKVDLETMVHGVEDALKNFQPRRPLTVAVMGCEVNGPGEAKEADSGIANGKGQGLLFKEGVVIGKYKESEIVGKLVDEIRRNEQ
;
A
#
# COMPACT_ATOMS: atom_id res chain seq x y z
N ILE A 1 -19.15 26.11 6.35
CA ILE A 1 -20.08 25.44 5.44
C ILE A 1 -20.42 26.38 4.29
N ASP A 2 -20.94 27.58 4.53
CA ASP A 2 -21.41 28.48 3.47
C ASP A 2 -20.34 28.83 2.44
N ALA A 3 -19.14 29.18 2.86
CA ALA A 3 -18.02 29.44 1.96
C ALA A 3 -17.62 28.21 1.11
N ALA A 4 -17.76 26.98 1.66
CA ALA A 4 -17.53 25.75 0.94
C ALA A 4 -18.63 25.49 -0.10
N ARG A 5 -19.89 25.74 0.28
CA ARG A 5 -21.04 25.61 -0.60
C ARG A 5 -20.95 26.56 -1.80
N GLU A 6 -20.64 27.84 -1.57
CA GLU A 6 -20.47 28.85 -2.62
C GLU A 6 -19.41 28.48 -3.65
N ARG A 7 -18.37 27.75 -3.24
CA ARG A 7 -17.23 27.39 -4.08
C ARG A 7 -17.23 25.92 -4.52
N ASN A 8 -18.27 25.18 -4.16
CA ASN A 8 -18.39 23.74 -4.42
C ASN A 8 -17.17 22.94 -3.94
N VAL A 9 -16.70 23.21 -2.71
CA VAL A 9 -15.54 22.56 -2.10
C VAL A 9 -16.01 21.56 -1.04
N PRO A 10 -15.67 20.27 -1.15
CA PRO A 10 -16.02 19.29 -0.13
C PRO A 10 -15.23 19.51 1.16
N ILE A 11 -15.86 19.15 2.29
CA ILE A 11 -15.27 19.27 3.61
C ILE A 11 -14.94 17.88 4.16
N ARG A 12 -13.76 17.74 4.80
CA ARG A 12 -13.44 16.53 5.54
C ARG A 12 -13.60 16.75 7.06
N ILE A 13 -14.50 16.02 7.67
CA ILE A 13 -14.58 15.85 9.13
C ILE A 13 -13.42 14.95 9.56
N GLY A 14 -12.67 15.38 10.56
CA GLY A 14 -11.48 14.64 11.01
C GLY A 14 -11.43 14.50 12.53
N ILE A 15 -11.74 13.33 13.04
CA ILE A 15 -11.65 13.00 14.45
C ILE A 15 -10.35 12.24 14.73
N ASN A 16 -9.65 12.64 15.75
CA ASN A 16 -8.46 11.95 16.26
C ASN A 16 -8.70 11.54 17.71
N GLY A 17 -8.34 10.31 18.06
CA GLY A 17 -8.49 9.78 19.41
C GLY A 17 -7.77 10.60 20.50
N GLY A 18 -6.75 11.37 20.12
CA GLY A 18 -6.01 12.26 21.03
C GLY A 18 -6.66 13.64 21.27
N SER A 19 -7.75 13.97 20.58
CA SER A 19 -8.41 15.29 20.67
C SER A 19 -9.94 15.19 20.80
N LEU A 20 -10.41 14.15 21.51
CA LEU A 20 -11.83 13.96 21.81
C LEU A 20 -12.34 14.99 22.81
N GLU A 21 -13.63 15.28 22.75
CA GLU A 21 -14.34 16.14 23.68
C GLU A 21 -14.27 15.60 25.13
N LYS A 22 -14.21 16.48 26.11
CA LYS A 22 -14.01 16.11 27.51
C LYS A 22 -15.13 15.21 28.03
N ASP A 23 -16.37 15.49 27.68
CA ASP A 23 -17.55 14.70 28.10
C ASP A 23 -17.50 13.28 27.53
N LEU A 24 -17.01 13.10 26.31
CA LEU A 24 -16.81 11.77 25.72
C LEU A 24 -15.67 11.01 26.39
N LEU A 25 -14.56 11.69 26.69
CA LEU A 25 -13.44 11.10 27.42
C LEU A 25 -13.82 10.67 28.82
N GLU A 26 -14.64 11.47 29.54
CA GLU A 26 -15.15 11.13 30.87
C GLU A 26 -16.11 9.95 30.85
N LYS A 27 -16.95 9.86 29.81
CA LYS A 27 -17.98 8.81 29.71
C LYS A 27 -17.44 7.47 29.18
N TYR A 28 -16.57 7.51 28.13
CA TYR A 28 -16.15 6.32 27.40
C TYR A 28 -14.65 6.07 27.44
N GLY A 29 -13.84 7.05 27.91
CA GLY A 29 -12.41 7.03 27.68
C GLY A 29 -12.06 7.21 26.20
N CYS A 30 -10.80 6.95 25.84
CA CYS A 30 -10.37 6.96 24.44
C CYS A 30 -10.65 5.58 23.80
N THR A 31 -11.90 5.34 23.47
CA THR A 31 -12.40 4.08 22.86
C THR A 31 -12.86 4.32 21.41
N PRO A 32 -13.02 3.26 20.60
CA PRO A 32 -13.62 3.37 19.27
C PRO A 32 -15.02 4.02 19.30
N GLU A 33 -15.84 3.70 20.30
CA GLU A 33 -17.18 4.25 20.46
C GLU A 33 -17.14 5.75 20.70
N ALA A 34 -16.21 6.24 21.53
CA ALA A 34 -16.04 7.68 21.75
C ALA A 34 -15.63 8.42 20.47
N ILE A 35 -14.72 7.83 19.69
CA ILE A 35 -14.27 8.38 18.41
C ILE A 35 -15.42 8.47 17.41
N VAL A 36 -16.24 7.42 17.32
CA VAL A 36 -17.41 7.38 16.43
C VAL A 36 -18.49 8.35 16.89
N GLU A 37 -18.78 8.42 18.18
CA GLU A 37 -19.76 9.36 18.73
C GLU A 37 -19.36 10.82 18.44
N SER A 38 -18.08 11.16 18.59
CA SER A 38 -17.55 12.47 18.21
C SER A 38 -17.77 12.75 16.70
N ALA A 39 -17.51 11.76 15.84
CA ALA A 39 -17.76 11.90 14.40
C ALA A 39 -19.23 12.13 14.08
N LEU A 40 -20.16 11.40 14.72
CA LEU A 40 -21.59 11.55 14.50
C LEU A 40 -22.13 12.89 14.99
N ARG A 41 -21.59 13.44 16.06
CA ARG A 41 -21.92 14.82 16.51
C ARG A 41 -21.55 15.86 15.44
N GLU A 42 -20.34 15.75 14.87
CA GLU A 42 -19.93 16.63 13.79
C GLU A 42 -20.80 16.45 12.53
N VAL A 43 -21.12 15.21 12.15
CA VAL A 43 -22.02 14.91 11.02
C VAL A 43 -23.37 15.58 11.20
N SER A 44 -23.94 15.51 12.40
CA SER A 44 -25.26 16.13 12.70
C SER A 44 -25.26 17.64 12.46
N VAL A 45 -24.13 18.32 12.64
CA VAL A 45 -24.00 19.75 12.34
C VAL A 45 -24.11 19.98 10.83
N PHE A 46 -23.44 19.16 10.02
CA PHE A 46 -23.50 19.29 8.56
C PHE A 46 -24.88 18.97 8.00
N GLU A 47 -25.54 17.95 8.52
CA GLU A 47 -26.93 17.59 8.19
C GLU A 47 -27.89 18.74 8.51
N LYS A 48 -27.77 19.37 9.68
CA LYS A 48 -28.57 20.52 10.07
C LYS A 48 -28.45 21.70 9.10
N TYR A 49 -27.28 21.87 8.49
CA TYR A 49 -27.07 22.92 7.47
C TYR A 49 -27.34 22.44 6.05
N GLY A 50 -27.81 21.21 5.84
CA GLY A 50 -28.08 20.64 4.53
C GLY A 50 -26.85 20.62 3.63
N PHE A 51 -25.68 20.23 4.18
CA PHE A 51 -24.43 20.13 3.45
C PHE A 51 -23.96 18.68 3.42
N ASP A 52 -24.00 18.06 2.24
CA ASP A 52 -23.73 16.64 2.01
C ASP A 52 -22.38 16.34 1.36
N GLN A 53 -21.65 17.35 0.88
CA GLN A 53 -20.31 17.17 0.32
C GLN A 53 -19.26 16.99 1.43
N VAL A 54 -19.41 15.92 2.19
CA VAL A 54 -18.60 15.61 3.35
C VAL A 54 -17.91 14.25 3.17
N LYS A 55 -16.68 14.13 3.65
CA LYS A 55 -16.03 12.85 3.93
C LYS A 55 -15.53 12.81 5.37
N ILE A 56 -15.45 11.61 5.95
CA ILE A 56 -15.16 11.45 7.37
C ILE A 56 -13.87 10.68 7.56
N SER A 57 -13.08 11.08 8.57
CA SER A 57 -11.93 10.30 9.03
C SER A 57 -11.95 10.17 10.54
N VAL A 58 -11.77 8.95 11.03
CA VAL A 58 -11.68 8.61 12.45
C VAL A 58 -10.35 7.88 12.68
N LYS A 59 -9.40 8.54 13.32
CA LYS A 59 -8.01 8.07 13.41
C LYS A 59 -7.55 7.96 14.85
N SER A 60 -6.74 6.96 15.12
CA SER A 60 -6.00 6.80 16.36
C SER A 60 -4.55 6.43 16.05
N SER A 61 -3.67 6.59 17.02
CA SER A 61 -2.32 6.04 16.96
C SER A 61 -2.28 4.51 17.19
N SER A 62 -3.39 3.92 17.67
CA SER A 62 -3.58 2.46 17.77
C SER A 62 -4.24 1.92 16.52
N VAL A 63 -3.62 0.90 15.90
CA VAL A 63 -4.19 0.17 14.75
C VAL A 63 -5.54 -0.45 15.13
N GLU A 64 -5.58 -1.17 16.24
CA GLU A 64 -6.79 -1.84 16.73
C GLU A 64 -7.97 -0.88 16.89
N LYS A 65 -7.75 0.24 17.61
CA LYS A 65 -8.79 1.26 17.80
C LYS A 65 -9.22 1.91 16.49
N THR A 66 -8.28 2.16 15.59
CA THR A 66 -8.57 2.73 14.27
C THR A 66 -9.46 1.79 13.47
N VAL A 67 -9.10 0.51 13.36
CA VAL A 67 -9.90 -0.49 12.64
C VAL A 67 -11.29 -0.62 13.23
N ALA A 68 -11.40 -0.75 14.55
CA ALA A 68 -12.69 -0.84 15.23
C ALA A 68 -13.57 0.41 15.01
N ALA A 69 -12.98 1.61 15.08
CA ALA A 69 -13.71 2.86 14.86
C ALA A 69 -14.24 2.97 13.41
N TYR A 70 -13.46 2.61 12.40
CA TYR A 70 -13.94 2.62 11.00
C TYR A 70 -15.03 1.57 10.76
N LYS A 71 -14.92 0.37 11.33
CA LYS A 71 -15.99 -0.64 11.25
C LYS A 71 -17.29 -0.13 11.86
N LEU A 72 -17.24 0.39 13.07
CA LEU A 72 -18.42 0.96 13.75
C LEU A 72 -19.01 2.17 13.01
N LEU A 73 -18.15 3.00 12.42
CA LEU A 73 -18.61 4.19 11.68
C LEU A 73 -19.27 3.80 10.37
N SER A 74 -18.71 2.85 9.62
CA SER A 74 -19.26 2.39 8.34
C SER A 74 -20.67 1.80 8.44
N GLU A 75 -21.05 1.28 9.61
CA GLU A 75 -22.40 0.79 9.89
C GLU A 75 -23.42 1.92 10.17
N LYS A 76 -22.95 3.16 10.36
CA LYS A 76 -23.77 4.28 10.85
C LYS A 76 -23.90 5.43 9.86
N VAL A 77 -23.04 5.50 8.84
CA VAL A 77 -23.01 6.61 7.88
C VAL A 77 -22.77 6.10 6.46
N ASP A 78 -23.40 6.77 5.50
CA ASP A 78 -23.19 6.53 4.07
C ASP A 78 -22.21 7.53 3.43
N PHE A 79 -21.51 8.33 4.24
CA PHE A 79 -20.52 9.29 3.75
C PHE A 79 -19.20 8.60 3.41
N PRO A 80 -18.46 9.09 2.39
CA PRO A 80 -17.15 8.58 2.06
C PRO A 80 -16.18 8.62 3.25
N LEU A 81 -15.42 7.55 3.43
CA LEU A 81 -14.47 7.40 4.53
C LEU A 81 -13.03 7.61 4.07
N HIS A 82 -12.31 8.49 4.80
CA HIS A 82 -10.91 8.78 4.55
C HIS A 82 -10.03 8.03 5.56
N VAL A 83 -9.51 6.89 5.14
CA VAL A 83 -8.82 5.93 6.00
C VAL A 83 -7.35 6.32 6.23
N GLY A 84 -6.88 6.10 7.45
CA GLY A 84 -5.48 6.27 7.81
C GLY A 84 -5.23 6.08 9.30
N VAL A 85 -3.97 5.89 9.65
CA VAL A 85 -3.49 5.87 11.04
C VAL A 85 -2.76 7.17 11.32
N THR A 86 -2.99 7.80 12.47
CA THR A 86 -2.25 9.00 12.87
C THR A 86 -1.00 8.63 13.67
N GLU A 87 0.02 9.49 13.66
CA GLU A 87 1.24 9.31 14.45
C GLU A 87 1.90 7.93 14.20
N ALA A 88 2.01 7.55 12.93
CA ALA A 88 2.50 6.22 12.60
C ALA A 88 4.01 6.06 12.87
N GLY A 89 4.78 7.14 12.80
CA GLY A 89 6.22 7.15 13.10
C GLY A 89 7.10 7.29 11.86
N THR A 90 8.38 6.89 12.00
CA THR A 90 9.39 6.93 10.92
C THR A 90 9.02 5.98 9.77
N VAL A 91 9.70 6.15 8.62
CA VAL A 91 9.36 5.42 7.37
C VAL A 91 9.14 3.93 7.62
N LEU A 92 10.09 3.19 8.16
CA LEU A 92 9.94 1.74 8.38
C LEU A 92 8.78 1.40 9.33
N LYS A 93 8.79 1.98 10.54
CA LYS A 93 7.77 1.66 11.56
C LYS A 93 6.39 2.16 11.15
N GLY A 94 6.34 3.34 10.57
CA GLY A 94 5.11 3.96 10.11
C GLY A 94 4.50 3.26 8.90
N SER A 95 5.31 2.72 7.99
CA SER A 95 4.84 1.92 6.85
C SER A 95 4.17 0.63 7.32
N ILE A 96 4.81 -0.10 8.26
CA ILE A 96 4.24 -1.31 8.83
C ILE A 96 2.91 -1.00 9.53
N LYS A 97 2.88 0.04 10.36
CA LYS A 97 1.67 0.46 11.09
C LYS A 97 0.55 0.88 10.16
N SER A 98 0.88 1.65 9.11
CA SER A 98 -0.09 2.09 8.11
C SER A 98 -0.60 0.93 7.26
N ALA A 99 0.28 0.02 6.86
CA ALA A 99 -0.11 -1.17 6.10
C ALA A 99 -1.10 -2.04 6.89
N LEU A 100 -0.84 -2.28 8.18
CA LEU A 100 -1.77 -3.00 9.03
C LEU A 100 -3.10 -2.25 9.21
N GLY A 101 -3.06 -0.97 9.57
CA GLY A 101 -4.28 -0.21 9.86
C GLY A 101 -5.14 0.03 8.63
N ILE A 102 -4.55 0.53 7.55
CA ILE A 102 -5.24 0.79 6.29
C ILE A 102 -5.63 -0.54 5.62
N GLY A 103 -4.71 -1.50 5.60
CA GLY A 103 -4.93 -2.79 4.95
C GLY A 103 -6.10 -3.57 5.53
N LEU A 104 -6.21 -3.66 6.85
CA LEU A 104 -7.32 -4.35 7.52
C LEU A 104 -8.68 -3.69 7.24
N ILE A 105 -8.73 -2.36 7.13
CA ILE A 105 -9.96 -1.63 6.84
C ILE A 105 -10.36 -1.82 5.38
N LEU A 106 -9.42 -1.65 4.44
CA LEU A 106 -9.68 -1.82 3.02
C LEU A 106 -10.04 -3.26 2.64
N ALA A 107 -9.46 -4.26 3.32
CA ALA A 107 -9.79 -5.67 3.12
C ALA A 107 -11.25 -6.02 3.49
N GLU A 108 -11.89 -5.23 4.35
CA GLU A 108 -13.32 -5.32 4.67
C GLU A 108 -14.20 -4.53 3.69
N GLY A 109 -13.63 -3.95 2.65
CA GLY A 109 -14.36 -3.10 1.69
C GLY A 109 -14.72 -1.70 2.23
N ILE A 110 -14.08 -1.27 3.33
CA ILE A 110 -14.34 0.02 3.97
C ILE A 110 -13.27 1.03 3.53
N GLY A 111 -13.68 2.20 3.06
CA GLY A 111 -12.79 3.32 2.74
C GLY A 111 -12.74 3.68 1.27
N ASP A 112 -12.78 5.00 1.00
CA ASP A 112 -12.86 5.58 -0.34
C ASP A 112 -11.59 6.34 -0.71
N THR A 113 -10.89 6.85 0.27
CA THR A 113 -9.60 7.52 0.14
C THR A 113 -8.68 7.15 1.30
N ILE A 114 -7.38 7.17 1.08
CA ILE A 114 -6.39 6.82 2.10
C ILE A 114 -5.39 7.93 2.36
N ARG A 115 -4.80 7.93 3.54
CA ARG A 115 -3.62 8.74 3.88
C ARG A 115 -2.66 7.93 4.75
N VAL A 116 -1.45 7.79 4.27
CA VAL A 116 -0.30 7.37 5.08
C VAL A 116 0.29 8.61 5.76
N SER A 117 0.73 8.50 7.00
CA SER A 117 1.34 9.61 7.75
C SER A 117 2.68 9.16 8.32
N LEU A 118 3.77 9.70 7.79
CA LEU A 118 5.14 9.33 8.16
C LEU A 118 5.91 10.56 8.63
N THR A 119 6.87 10.33 9.53
CA THR A 119 7.87 11.34 9.88
C THR A 119 8.97 11.31 8.82
N GLY A 120 9.06 12.33 7.97
CA GLY A 120 10.07 12.44 6.91
C GLY A 120 9.53 13.07 5.63
N ASP A 121 10.16 12.73 4.50
CA ASP A 121 9.75 13.23 3.18
C ASP A 121 8.34 12.72 2.82
N PRO A 122 7.39 13.62 2.49
CA PRO A 122 6.01 13.25 2.15
C PRO A 122 5.91 12.38 0.89
N VAL A 123 6.93 12.34 0.04
CA VAL A 123 6.97 11.41 -1.12
C VAL A 123 6.90 9.96 -0.66
N ASN A 124 7.52 9.63 0.48
CA ASN A 124 7.45 8.27 1.04
C ASN A 124 6.03 7.86 1.44
N GLU A 125 5.18 8.82 1.85
CA GLU A 125 3.78 8.54 2.17
C GLU A 125 3.02 8.05 0.94
N VAL A 126 3.28 8.66 -0.22
CA VAL A 126 2.66 8.26 -1.51
C VAL A 126 3.17 6.91 -1.98
N ILE A 127 4.48 6.65 -1.85
CA ILE A 127 5.07 5.36 -2.19
C ILE A 127 4.42 4.25 -1.36
N VAL A 128 4.41 4.40 -0.04
CA VAL A 128 3.81 3.41 0.87
C VAL A 128 2.31 3.23 0.63
N ALA A 129 1.58 4.33 0.35
CA ALA A 129 0.16 4.25 0.04
C ALA A 129 -0.10 3.43 -1.24
N LYS A 130 0.69 3.62 -2.28
CA LYS A 130 0.61 2.85 -3.52
C LYS A 130 0.91 1.37 -3.28
N GLU A 131 1.95 1.06 -2.52
CA GLU A 131 2.30 -0.32 -2.19
C GLU A 131 1.20 -1.03 -1.37
N ILE A 132 0.57 -0.33 -0.41
CA ILE A 132 -0.59 -0.88 0.32
C ILE A 132 -1.71 -1.26 -0.65
N LEU A 133 -2.05 -0.36 -1.59
CA LEU A 133 -3.12 -0.60 -2.56
C LEU A 133 -2.79 -1.73 -3.53
N LYS A 134 -1.54 -1.85 -3.99
CA LYS A 134 -1.09 -2.94 -4.86
C LYS A 134 -1.19 -4.29 -4.16
N ASN A 135 -0.67 -4.39 -2.93
CA ASN A 135 -0.72 -5.62 -2.14
C ASN A 135 -2.15 -6.09 -1.79
N LEU A 136 -3.15 -5.22 -1.95
CA LEU A 136 -4.57 -5.54 -1.79
C LEU A 136 -5.30 -5.72 -3.14
N ASN A 137 -4.59 -5.70 -4.26
CA ASN A 137 -5.15 -5.73 -5.62
C ASN A 137 -6.19 -4.61 -5.89
N LEU A 138 -6.08 -3.49 -5.16
CA LEU A 138 -6.92 -2.29 -5.35
C LEU A 138 -6.29 -1.29 -6.32
N ARG A 139 -5.06 -1.53 -6.74
CA ARG A 139 -4.33 -0.74 -7.72
C ARG A 139 -3.43 -1.63 -8.56
N GLU A 140 -3.74 -1.73 -9.83
CA GLU A 140 -3.00 -2.51 -10.81
C GLU A 140 -2.17 -1.55 -11.67
N GLU A 141 -0.93 -1.29 -11.29
CA GLU A 141 -0.01 -0.44 -12.07
C GLU A 141 1.46 -0.79 -11.82
N GLY A 142 2.28 -0.53 -12.83
CA GLY A 142 3.74 -0.62 -12.73
C GLY A 142 4.25 -2.06 -12.73
N ILE A 143 5.39 -2.26 -12.08
CA ILE A 143 6.06 -3.55 -11.98
C ILE A 143 6.09 -3.98 -10.53
N GLU A 144 5.68 -5.21 -10.28
CA GLU A 144 5.87 -5.91 -9.04
C GLU A 144 7.10 -6.82 -9.17
N ILE A 145 8.10 -6.61 -8.30
CA ILE A 145 9.28 -7.46 -8.27
C ILE A 145 9.15 -8.45 -7.12
N ILE A 146 9.05 -9.72 -7.45
CA ILE A 146 9.04 -10.81 -6.47
C ILE A 146 10.42 -11.45 -6.38
N SER A 147 10.90 -11.65 -5.16
CA SER A 147 12.19 -12.32 -4.94
C SER A 147 12.11 -13.30 -3.78
N CYS A 148 12.87 -14.38 -3.87
CA CYS A 148 12.95 -15.34 -2.78
C CYS A 148 13.85 -14.82 -1.64
N PRO A 149 13.64 -15.28 -0.39
CA PRO A 149 14.56 -14.99 0.68
C PRO A 149 15.93 -15.65 0.41
N THR A 150 17.02 -15.01 0.86
CA THR A 150 18.38 -15.54 0.76
C THR A 150 18.55 -16.75 1.67
N CYS A 151 18.14 -17.92 1.21
CA CYS A 151 18.28 -19.19 1.95
C CYS A 151 19.63 -19.87 1.65
N GLY A 152 19.94 -21.00 2.34
CA GLY A 152 21.18 -21.76 2.14
C GLY A 152 21.38 -22.34 0.71
N ARG A 153 20.39 -22.25 -0.17
CA ARG A 153 20.48 -22.66 -1.58
C ARG A 153 20.87 -21.52 -2.52
N THR A 154 20.80 -20.27 -2.08
CA THR A 154 21.18 -19.09 -2.86
C THR A 154 22.68 -19.15 -3.18
N LYS A 155 23.03 -18.98 -4.46
CA LYS A 155 24.40 -19.09 -4.99
C LYS A 155 24.94 -17.77 -5.56
N VAL A 156 24.15 -16.70 -5.47
CA VAL A 156 24.42 -15.38 -6.03
C VAL A 156 24.17 -14.31 -4.99
N ASP A 157 24.67 -13.11 -5.22
CA ASP A 157 24.28 -11.92 -4.46
C ASP A 157 22.90 -11.45 -4.93
N LEU A 158 21.87 -12.08 -4.36
CA LEU A 158 20.49 -11.85 -4.77
C LEU A 158 20.02 -10.44 -4.47
N GLU A 159 20.42 -9.87 -3.35
CA GLU A 159 20.06 -8.52 -2.93
C GLU A 159 20.53 -7.48 -3.96
N THR A 160 21.81 -7.55 -4.35
CA THR A 160 22.37 -6.69 -5.39
C THR A 160 21.66 -6.89 -6.72
N MET A 161 21.27 -8.11 -7.08
CA MET A 161 20.53 -8.37 -8.33
C MET A 161 19.13 -7.78 -8.31
N VAL A 162 18.39 -7.92 -7.21
CA VAL A 162 17.05 -7.33 -7.03
C VAL A 162 17.11 -5.81 -7.17
N HIS A 163 18.01 -5.15 -6.42
CA HIS A 163 18.21 -3.71 -6.53
C HIS A 163 18.62 -3.27 -7.93
N GLY A 164 19.45 -4.06 -8.62
CA GLY A 164 19.83 -3.79 -10.01
C GLY A 164 18.63 -3.81 -10.97
N VAL A 165 17.66 -4.71 -10.75
CA VAL A 165 16.41 -4.76 -11.54
C VAL A 165 15.50 -3.59 -11.15
N GLU A 166 15.32 -3.30 -9.86
CA GLU A 166 14.53 -2.17 -9.37
C GLU A 166 15.02 -0.85 -9.96
N ASP A 167 16.32 -0.57 -9.87
CA ASP A 167 16.92 0.66 -10.39
C ASP A 167 16.78 0.78 -11.91
N ALA A 168 17.00 -0.31 -12.64
CA ALA A 168 16.89 -0.32 -14.09
C ALA A 168 15.45 -0.10 -14.60
N LEU A 169 14.46 -0.48 -13.81
CA LEU A 169 13.04 -0.38 -14.14
C LEU A 169 12.31 0.76 -13.41
N LYS A 170 12.96 1.50 -12.54
CA LYS A 170 12.39 2.57 -11.70
C LYS A 170 11.52 3.58 -12.45
N ASN A 171 11.95 3.98 -13.65
CA ASN A 171 11.25 4.96 -14.50
C ASN A 171 10.53 4.31 -15.67
N PHE A 172 10.48 3.00 -15.72
CA PHE A 172 9.80 2.28 -16.78
C PHE A 172 8.30 2.18 -16.46
N GLN A 173 7.47 2.55 -17.42
CA GLN A 173 6.02 2.52 -17.32
C GLN A 173 5.49 1.44 -18.26
N PRO A 174 5.14 0.24 -17.76
CA PRO A 174 4.58 -0.79 -18.60
C PRO A 174 3.15 -0.44 -19.01
N ARG A 175 2.69 -0.97 -20.15
CA ARG A 175 1.32 -0.78 -20.66
C ARG A 175 0.27 -1.51 -19.81
N ARG A 176 0.68 -2.57 -19.13
CA ARG A 176 -0.12 -3.33 -18.16
C ARG A 176 0.72 -3.62 -16.91
N PRO A 177 0.10 -3.97 -15.79
CA PRO A 177 0.84 -4.47 -14.64
C PRO A 177 1.71 -5.66 -15.02
N LEU A 178 2.95 -5.69 -14.55
CA LEU A 178 3.89 -6.78 -14.79
C LEU A 178 4.40 -7.34 -13.48
N THR A 179 4.52 -8.65 -13.39
CA THR A 179 5.21 -9.35 -12.31
C THR A 179 6.56 -9.86 -12.81
N VAL A 180 7.62 -9.44 -12.15
CA VAL A 180 9.01 -9.81 -12.49
C VAL A 180 9.62 -10.59 -11.33
N ALA A 181 10.12 -11.80 -11.62
CA ALA A 181 10.70 -12.68 -10.61
C ALA A 181 12.23 -12.67 -10.64
N VAL A 182 12.84 -12.51 -9.46
CA VAL A 182 14.30 -12.59 -9.29
C VAL A 182 14.63 -13.66 -8.24
N MET A 183 15.04 -14.85 -8.71
CA MET A 183 15.22 -16.03 -7.87
C MET A 183 16.68 -16.43 -7.71
N GLY A 184 17.10 -16.69 -6.46
CA GLY A 184 18.47 -16.97 -6.09
C GLY A 184 18.95 -18.41 -6.30
N CYS A 185 18.09 -19.34 -6.74
CA CYS A 185 18.49 -20.70 -7.04
C CYS A 185 17.68 -21.30 -8.22
N GLU A 186 18.31 -22.24 -8.93
CA GLU A 186 17.72 -22.95 -10.05
C GLU A 186 16.77 -24.09 -9.66
N VAL A 187 16.70 -24.46 -8.38
CA VAL A 187 15.89 -25.59 -7.91
C VAL A 187 14.43 -25.19 -7.71
N ASN A 188 14.19 -24.19 -6.91
CA ASN A 188 12.83 -23.73 -6.60
C ASN A 188 12.42 -22.54 -7.45
N GLY A 189 13.40 -21.75 -7.94
CA GLY A 189 13.17 -20.52 -8.67
C GLY A 189 12.19 -20.65 -9.84
N PRO A 190 12.36 -21.62 -10.75
CA PRO A 190 11.43 -21.80 -11.86
C PRO A 190 9.99 -22.14 -11.44
N GLY A 191 9.82 -22.84 -10.30
CA GLY A 191 8.51 -23.20 -9.78
C GLY A 191 7.81 -22.04 -9.07
N GLU A 192 8.54 -21.31 -8.23
CA GLU A 192 8.04 -20.15 -7.48
C GLU A 192 7.75 -18.94 -8.38
N ALA A 193 8.45 -18.87 -9.51
CA ALA A 193 8.33 -17.78 -10.48
C ALA A 193 7.47 -18.12 -11.70
N LYS A 194 6.80 -19.26 -11.71
CA LYS A 194 6.04 -19.75 -12.87
C LYS A 194 4.91 -18.81 -13.30
N GLU A 195 4.33 -18.08 -12.35
CA GLU A 195 3.22 -17.15 -12.59
C GLU A 195 3.70 -15.74 -12.94
N ALA A 196 5.02 -15.47 -12.87
CA ALA A 196 5.55 -14.18 -13.26
C ALA A 196 5.60 -14.02 -14.80
N ASP A 197 5.35 -12.80 -15.28
CA ASP A 197 5.44 -12.47 -16.72
C ASP A 197 6.85 -12.71 -17.27
N SER A 198 7.86 -12.35 -16.49
CA SER A 198 9.27 -12.59 -16.83
C SER A 198 10.09 -12.77 -15.55
N GLY A 199 11.22 -13.42 -15.65
CA GLY A 199 12.09 -13.53 -14.49
C GLY A 199 13.40 -14.26 -14.73
N ILE A 200 14.22 -14.31 -13.70
CA ILE A 200 15.49 -15.01 -13.67
C ILE A 200 15.57 -15.98 -12.50
N ALA A 201 16.13 -17.15 -12.75
CA ALA A 201 16.46 -18.13 -11.72
C ALA A 201 17.95 -18.43 -11.79
N ASN A 202 18.68 -18.05 -10.73
CA ASN A 202 20.14 -18.01 -10.73
C ASN A 202 20.74 -19.28 -10.13
N GLY A 203 21.83 -19.75 -10.74
CA GLY A 203 22.71 -20.80 -10.25
C GLY A 203 24.15 -20.29 -10.14
N LYS A 204 25.10 -21.19 -9.89
CA LYS A 204 26.51 -20.82 -9.75
C LYS A 204 27.09 -20.32 -11.08
N GLY A 205 27.34 -19.00 -11.17
CA GLY A 205 27.98 -18.33 -12.28
C GLY A 205 27.11 -18.15 -13.53
N GLN A 206 25.88 -18.62 -13.53
CA GLN A 206 24.94 -18.53 -14.65
C GLN A 206 23.50 -18.61 -14.13
N GLY A 207 22.55 -18.12 -14.91
CA GLY A 207 21.13 -18.19 -14.59
C GLY A 207 20.27 -18.44 -15.84
N LEU A 208 19.03 -18.80 -15.58
CA LEU A 208 18.00 -19.01 -16.59
C LEU A 208 17.12 -17.75 -16.66
N LEU A 209 16.89 -17.27 -17.87
CA LEU A 209 15.88 -16.25 -18.16
C LEU A 209 14.62 -16.98 -18.62
N PHE A 210 13.48 -16.64 -18.07
CA PHE A 210 12.20 -17.21 -18.45
C PHE A 210 11.13 -16.13 -18.67
N LYS A 211 10.16 -16.49 -19.47
CA LYS A 211 8.98 -15.71 -19.80
C LYS A 211 7.76 -16.59 -19.71
N GLU A 212 6.73 -16.16 -18.97
CA GLU A 212 5.49 -16.91 -18.78
C GLU A 212 5.74 -18.41 -18.43
N GLY A 213 6.69 -18.64 -17.52
CA GLY A 213 7.07 -19.97 -17.07
C GLY A 213 7.96 -20.77 -18.04
N VAL A 214 8.26 -20.26 -19.24
CA VAL A 214 9.09 -20.94 -20.25
C VAL A 214 10.50 -20.37 -20.24
N VAL A 215 11.52 -21.25 -20.14
CA VAL A 215 12.94 -20.82 -20.25
C VAL A 215 13.24 -20.38 -21.67
N ILE A 216 13.65 -19.10 -21.84
CA ILE A 216 13.96 -18.49 -23.12
C ILE A 216 15.46 -18.26 -23.33
N GLY A 217 16.27 -18.43 -22.30
CA GLY A 217 17.72 -18.29 -22.42
C GLY A 217 18.48 -18.67 -21.15
N LYS A 218 19.80 -18.84 -21.32
CA LYS A 218 20.76 -19.08 -20.26
C LYS A 218 21.93 -18.13 -20.44
N TYR A 219 22.24 -17.38 -19.37
CA TYR A 219 23.20 -16.28 -19.43
C TYR A 219 24.15 -16.34 -18.24
N LYS A 220 25.28 -15.66 -18.35
CA LYS A 220 26.20 -15.46 -17.23
C LYS A 220 25.56 -14.57 -16.16
N GLU A 221 25.94 -14.77 -14.91
CA GLU A 221 25.47 -13.98 -13.77
C GLU A 221 25.64 -12.47 -13.99
N SER A 222 26.77 -12.04 -14.58
CA SER A 222 27.07 -10.63 -14.88
C SER A 222 26.20 -10.00 -15.97
N GLU A 223 25.52 -10.79 -16.77
CA GLU A 223 24.74 -10.33 -17.94
C GLU A 223 23.23 -10.47 -17.73
N ILE A 224 22.80 -11.34 -16.81
CA ILE A 224 21.43 -11.82 -16.76
C ILE A 224 20.42 -10.74 -16.37
N VAL A 225 20.79 -9.81 -15.46
CA VAL A 225 19.95 -8.67 -15.09
C VAL A 225 19.69 -7.79 -16.32
N GLY A 226 20.74 -7.47 -17.09
CA GLY A 226 20.59 -6.70 -18.34
C GLY A 226 19.68 -7.42 -19.35
N LYS A 227 19.83 -8.74 -19.50
CA LYS A 227 18.98 -9.55 -20.39
C LYS A 227 17.52 -9.58 -19.96
N LEU A 228 17.25 -9.65 -18.67
CA LEU A 228 15.89 -9.54 -18.13
C LEU A 228 15.27 -8.18 -18.46
N VAL A 229 15.99 -7.10 -18.20
CA VAL A 229 15.53 -5.73 -18.48
C VAL A 229 15.27 -5.52 -19.98
N ASP A 230 16.16 -6.02 -20.83
CA ASP A 230 16.00 -5.96 -22.30
C ASP A 230 14.76 -6.72 -22.77
N GLU A 231 14.50 -7.90 -22.19
CA GLU A 231 13.31 -8.70 -22.50
C GLU A 231 12.02 -7.99 -22.10
N ILE A 232 11.97 -7.43 -20.87
CA ILE A 232 10.82 -6.65 -20.39
C ILE A 232 10.54 -5.48 -21.32
N ARG A 233 11.54 -4.69 -21.67
CA ARG A 233 11.38 -3.53 -22.56
C ARG A 233 10.94 -3.89 -23.96
N ARG A 234 11.39 -5.03 -24.48
CA ARG A 234 11.01 -5.50 -25.82
C ARG A 234 9.54 -5.91 -25.89
N ASN A 235 9.02 -6.50 -24.83
CA ASN A 235 7.63 -6.98 -24.78
C ASN A 235 6.61 -5.85 -24.63
N GLU A 236 7.05 -4.68 -24.23
CA GLU A 236 6.22 -3.51 -23.99
C GLU A 236 6.29 -2.48 -25.16
N GLN A 237 7.08 -2.74 -26.20
CA GLN A 237 7.09 -1.96 -27.44
C GLN A 237 5.96 -2.42 -28.37
#